data_1389d75c0241a45bf3ee676bfb9d5521
#
_entry.id   1389d75c0241a45bf3ee676bfb9d5521
#
_cell.length_a   1.000
_cell.length_b   1.000
_cell.length_c   1.000
_cell.angle_alpha   90.00
_cell.angle_beta   90.00
_cell.angle_gamma   90.00
#
_symmetry.space_group_name_H-M   'P 1'
#
loop_
_entity.id
_entity.type
_entity.pdbx_description
1 polymer ?
#
loop_
_entity_poly.entity_id
_entity_poly.type
_entity_poly.pdbx_seq_one_letter_code
_entity_poly.pdbx_strand_id
1 'polypeptide(L)'
;MNAVLTPSIKLVPNSDETYDLILEYNGIDVEFAEELDVQKSIKSHSKTITKSILSQAKKVKIKSVKVLVSGVLVATVAFSSFLSALATTDRYIMGYLYRGNDIQQIEYVNQTNNALDTVSPSYFNIREDGSLKLNYLSSYFIKSMHDRGIKVVPFLSNHWNRTAGINALQNVESLSMQIADYIEEYNLDGVNVDIENVTHEQRDQYTEFVRLLREKVPAHKEISVAVAANPNNWQ
;
A
#
# COMPACT_ATOMS: atom_id res chain seq x y z
N MET A 1 15.01 10.30 -13.73
CA MET A 1 15.31 9.10 -12.93
C MET A 1 15.52 9.56 -11.49
N ASN A 2 14.49 9.48 -10.65
CA ASN A 2 14.69 9.75 -9.23
C ASN A 2 15.19 8.44 -8.59
N ALA A 3 16.51 8.33 -8.45
CA ALA A 3 17.08 7.25 -7.67
C ALA A 3 16.54 7.37 -6.23
N VAL A 4 15.90 6.32 -5.73
CA VAL A 4 15.48 6.25 -4.34
C VAL A 4 16.74 6.16 -3.49
N LEU A 5 17.13 7.29 -2.90
CA LEU A 5 18.36 7.39 -2.12
C LEU A 5 18.14 6.78 -0.72
N THR A 6 18.82 5.68 -0.46
CA THR A 6 18.78 5.03 0.85
C THR A 6 19.87 5.63 1.74
N PRO A 7 19.54 6.16 2.94
CA PRO A 7 20.53 6.72 3.82
C PRO A 7 21.42 5.64 4.44
N SER A 8 22.70 5.95 4.65
CA SER A 8 23.52 5.21 5.60
C SER A 8 23.10 5.56 7.03
N ILE A 9 23.10 4.58 7.92
CA ILE A 9 22.63 4.73 9.32
C ILE A 9 23.77 4.46 10.26
N LYS A 10 24.10 5.44 11.10
CA LYS A 10 25.20 5.35 12.09
C LYS A 10 24.73 5.82 13.47
N LEU A 11 25.29 5.25 14.56
CA LEU A 11 25.14 5.75 15.91
C LEU A 11 26.42 6.47 16.33
N VAL A 12 26.26 7.68 16.84
CA VAL A 12 27.36 8.51 17.36
C VAL A 12 27.13 8.76 18.85
N PRO A 13 28.08 8.37 19.73
CA PRO A 13 27.92 8.56 21.18
C PRO A 13 27.99 10.03 21.56
N ASN A 14 27.20 10.42 22.55
CA ASN A 14 27.23 11.71 23.23
C ASN A 14 27.97 11.58 24.56
N SER A 15 28.32 12.70 25.17
CA SER A 15 29.00 12.75 26.47
C SER A 15 28.13 12.34 27.67
N ASP A 16 26.81 12.22 27.49
CA ASP A 16 25.80 11.91 28.49
C ASP A 16 25.29 10.45 28.42
N GLU A 17 26.10 9.53 27.92
CA GLU A 17 25.75 8.11 27.70
C GLU A 17 24.55 7.88 26.78
N THR A 18 24.15 8.89 26.01
CA THR A 18 23.16 8.77 24.94
C THR A 18 23.83 8.71 23.58
N TYR A 19 23.04 8.47 22.54
CA TYR A 19 23.52 8.40 21.16
C TYR A 19 22.68 9.28 20.25
N ASP A 20 23.32 9.87 19.24
CA ASP A 20 22.64 10.44 18.11
C ASP A 20 22.59 9.41 16.98
N LEU A 21 21.43 9.30 16.33
CA LEU A 21 21.24 8.51 15.14
C LEU A 21 21.49 9.39 13.92
N ILE A 22 22.47 9.03 13.12
CA ILE A 22 22.80 9.76 11.89
C ILE A 22 22.17 9.05 10.70
N LEU A 23 21.35 9.75 9.96
CA LEU A 23 20.88 9.37 8.63
C LEU A 23 21.63 10.18 7.58
N GLU A 24 22.54 9.55 6.86
CA GLU A 24 23.40 10.24 5.91
C GLU A 24 23.07 9.84 4.47
N TYR A 25 22.68 10.82 3.67
CA TYR A 25 22.41 10.70 2.24
C TYR A 25 23.64 11.18 1.46
N ASN A 26 24.26 10.28 0.70
CA ASN A 26 25.43 10.58 -0.13
C ASN A 26 25.05 10.68 -1.60
N GLY A 27 25.79 11.50 -2.38
CA GLY A 27 25.57 11.63 -3.81
C GLY A 27 24.47 12.64 -4.21
N ILE A 28 24.06 13.49 -3.26
CA ILE A 28 23.16 14.64 -3.51
C ILE A 28 24.00 15.90 -3.37
N ASP A 29 23.81 16.87 -4.27
CA ASP A 29 24.41 18.19 -4.13
C ASP A 29 23.73 18.94 -2.98
N VAL A 30 24.53 19.60 -2.13
CA VAL A 30 24.05 20.28 -0.91
C VAL A 30 23.08 21.43 -1.26
N GLU A 31 23.21 22.02 -2.44
CA GLU A 31 22.29 23.06 -2.93
C GLU A 31 20.85 22.54 -3.10
N PHE A 32 20.65 21.24 -3.31
CA PHE A 32 19.33 20.62 -3.36
C PHE A 32 18.82 20.10 -2.01
N ALA A 33 19.61 20.25 -0.95
CA ALA A 33 19.22 19.76 0.39
C ALA A 33 18.01 20.51 0.98
N GLU A 34 17.79 21.77 0.59
CA GLU A 34 16.60 22.55 0.98
C GLU A 34 15.33 22.06 0.26
N GLU A 35 15.47 21.49 -0.93
CA GLU A 35 14.35 20.85 -1.66
C GLU A 35 14.09 19.42 -1.18
N LEU A 36 15.02 18.84 -0.40
CA LEU A 36 14.87 17.52 0.17
C LEU A 36 13.85 17.61 1.30
N ASP A 37 12.60 17.26 1.02
CA ASP A 37 11.60 17.05 2.07
C ASP A 37 12.05 15.89 2.96
N VAL A 38 12.78 16.23 4.02
CA VAL A 38 13.36 15.27 4.98
C VAL A 38 12.25 14.37 5.57
N GLN A 39 11.04 14.92 5.79
CA GLN A 39 9.91 14.13 6.26
C GLN A 39 9.44 13.12 5.22
N LYS A 40 9.43 13.52 3.95
CA LYS A 40 9.05 12.66 2.84
C LYS A 40 10.09 11.56 2.60
N SER A 41 11.37 11.88 2.70
CA SER A 41 12.46 10.91 2.58
C SER A 41 12.47 9.91 3.74
N ILE A 42 12.23 10.34 4.97
CA ILE A 42 12.06 9.48 6.15
C ILE A 42 10.84 8.56 5.97
N LYS A 43 9.73 9.06 5.45
CA LYS A 43 8.53 8.27 5.17
C LYS A 43 8.77 7.20 4.11
N SER A 44 9.39 7.54 2.98
CA SER A 44 9.64 6.59 1.88
C SER A 44 10.54 5.41 2.30
N HIS A 45 11.41 5.61 3.29
CA HIS A 45 12.31 4.57 3.82
C HIS A 45 11.92 4.06 5.21
N SER A 46 10.74 4.43 5.70
CA SER A 46 10.31 4.19 7.08
C SER A 46 10.48 2.73 7.52
N LYS A 47 10.09 1.75 6.70
CA LYS A 47 10.21 0.31 7.04
C LYS A 47 11.66 -0.13 7.24
N THR A 48 12.56 0.29 6.35
CA THR A 48 13.99 -0.07 6.44
C THR A 48 14.65 0.66 7.60
N ILE A 49 14.36 1.95 7.76
CA ILE A 49 14.85 2.78 8.85
C ILE A 49 14.33 2.26 10.19
N THR A 50 13.03 1.98 10.30
CA THR A 50 12.41 1.44 11.54
C THR A 50 13.04 0.12 11.95
N LYS A 51 13.21 -0.82 11.04
CA LYS A 51 13.81 -2.13 11.34
C LYS A 51 15.26 -1.99 11.83
N SER A 52 16.05 -1.13 11.20
CA SER A 52 17.44 -0.86 11.60
C SER A 52 17.52 -0.11 12.93
N ILE A 53 16.68 0.92 13.14
CA ILE A 53 16.66 1.74 14.36
C ILE A 53 16.18 0.94 15.55
N LEU A 54 15.07 0.21 15.45
CA LEU A 54 14.53 -0.56 16.56
C LEU A 54 15.49 -1.66 17.02
N SER A 55 16.26 -2.25 16.12
CA SER A 55 17.30 -3.21 16.49
C SER A 55 18.44 -2.56 17.27
N GLN A 56 18.76 -1.31 17.01
CA GLN A 56 19.82 -0.55 17.68
C GLN A 56 19.30 0.16 18.95
N ALA A 57 18.09 0.72 18.92
CA ALA A 57 17.45 1.38 20.05
C ALA A 57 17.18 0.44 21.24
N LYS A 58 17.05 -0.87 20.99
CA LYS A 58 16.97 -1.87 22.07
C LYS A 58 18.26 -2.02 22.89
N LYS A 59 19.37 -1.53 22.35
CA LYS A 59 20.71 -1.68 22.95
C LYS A 59 21.24 -0.39 23.59
N VAL A 60 20.74 0.77 23.12
CA VAL A 60 21.28 2.09 23.50
C VAL A 60 20.15 3.12 23.61
N LYS A 61 20.39 4.17 24.41
CA LYS A 61 19.45 5.29 24.58
C LYS A 61 19.72 6.35 23.52
N ILE A 62 18.82 6.46 22.52
CA ILE A 62 18.93 7.43 21.44
C ILE A 62 18.28 8.76 21.87
N LYS A 63 19.00 9.87 21.71
CA LYS A 63 18.58 11.22 22.08
C LYS A 63 17.95 11.96 20.91
N SER A 64 18.64 11.98 19.78
CA SER A 64 18.19 12.68 18.58
C SER A 64 18.49 11.92 17.30
N VAL A 65 17.80 12.32 16.22
CA VAL A 65 18.10 11.92 14.86
C VAL A 65 18.66 13.11 14.10
N LYS A 66 19.81 12.95 13.52
CA LYS A 66 20.46 13.96 12.66
C LYS A 66 20.45 13.49 11.23
N VAL A 67 20.03 14.34 10.32
CA VAL A 67 20.02 14.07 8.88
C VAL A 67 21.14 14.87 8.24
N LEU A 68 22.03 14.16 7.55
CA LEU A 68 23.14 14.74 6.80
C LEU A 68 22.95 14.46 5.31
N VAL A 69 23.32 15.45 4.49
CA VAL A 69 23.42 15.33 3.04
C VAL A 69 24.85 15.65 2.64
N SER A 70 25.56 14.70 2.05
CA SER A 70 26.97 14.83 1.67
C SER A 70 27.84 15.39 2.81
N GLY A 71 27.58 14.93 4.06
CA GLY A 71 28.32 15.35 5.25
C GLY A 71 27.82 16.64 5.92
N VAL A 72 26.88 17.37 5.31
CA VAL A 72 26.32 18.63 5.86
C VAL A 72 25.05 18.33 6.66
N LEU A 73 24.96 18.83 7.89
CA LEU A 73 23.78 18.67 8.76
C LEU A 73 22.62 19.53 8.25
N VAL A 74 21.55 18.91 7.79
CA VAL A 74 20.36 19.59 7.27
C VAL A 74 19.18 19.58 8.25
N ALA A 75 19.12 18.62 9.17
CA ALA A 75 18.05 18.57 10.17
C ALA A 75 18.51 17.84 11.44
N THR A 76 17.92 18.23 12.57
CA THR A 76 18.00 17.51 13.85
C THR A 76 16.62 17.41 14.47
N VAL A 77 16.21 16.20 14.85
CA VAL A 77 14.89 15.93 15.42
C VAL A 77 15.06 15.13 16.71
N ALA A 78 14.30 15.45 17.77
CA ALA A 78 14.26 14.63 18.98
C ALA A 78 13.80 13.21 18.64
N PHE A 79 14.44 12.19 19.24
CA PHE A 79 14.14 10.79 18.92
C PHE A 79 12.69 10.41 19.19
N SER A 80 12.08 10.97 20.25
CA SER A 80 10.66 10.77 20.56
C SER A 80 9.73 11.30 19.45
N SER A 81 10.03 12.49 18.92
CA SER A 81 9.27 13.09 17.83
C SER A 81 9.47 12.31 16.52
N PHE A 82 10.68 11.79 16.30
CA PHE A 82 10.99 10.94 15.17
C PHE A 82 10.22 9.60 15.25
N LEU A 83 10.19 8.94 16.41
CA LEU A 83 9.40 7.72 16.63
C LEU A 83 7.91 7.98 16.43
N SER A 84 7.40 9.12 16.92
CA SER A 84 6.00 9.49 16.68
C SER A 84 5.71 9.69 15.19
N ALA A 85 6.62 10.32 14.45
CA ALA A 85 6.51 10.46 13.00
C ALA A 85 6.57 9.11 12.26
N LEU A 86 7.39 8.16 12.73
CA LEU A 86 7.41 6.79 12.20
C LEU A 86 6.15 6.01 12.58
N ALA A 87 5.62 6.18 13.79
CA ALA A 87 4.41 5.49 14.26
C ALA A 87 3.16 5.96 13.52
N THR A 88 3.13 7.21 13.04
CA THR A 88 2.02 7.69 12.19
C THR A 88 2.02 7.08 10.79
N THR A 89 3.08 6.35 10.40
CA THR A 89 3.20 5.70 9.09
C THR A 89 2.62 4.27 9.07
N ASP A 90 2.14 3.75 10.19
CA ASP A 90 1.62 2.37 10.29
C ASP A 90 0.13 2.26 9.94
N ARG A 91 -0.47 3.31 9.36
CA ARG A 91 -1.81 3.25 8.79
C ARG A 91 -1.72 2.76 7.36
N TYR A 92 -2.34 1.62 7.10
CA TYR A 92 -2.55 1.16 5.73
C TYR A 92 -3.64 2.01 5.07
N ILE A 93 -3.30 2.65 3.95
CA ILE A 93 -4.20 3.55 3.21
C ILE A 93 -4.39 2.99 1.79
N MET A 94 -5.62 2.56 1.49
CA MET A 94 -6.04 2.15 0.16
C MET A 94 -6.92 3.22 -0.48
N GLY A 95 -6.63 3.56 -1.74
CA GLY A 95 -7.44 4.48 -2.53
C GLY A 95 -8.15 3.77 -3.69
N TYR A 96 -9.48 3.91 -3.79
CA TYR A 96 -10.22 3.42 -4.95
C TYR A 96 -10.06 4.36 -6.14
N LEU A 97 -9.81 3.79 -7.33
CA LEU A 97 -9.68 4.52 -8.60
C LEU A 97 -10.76 4.06 -9.56
N TYR A 98 -11.86 4.79 -9.55
CA TYR A 98 -13.06 4.40 -10.32
C TYR A 98 -13.14 5.06 -11.70
N ARG A 99 -12.57 6.25 -11.88
CA ARG A 99 -12.69 7.06 -13.11
C ARG A 99 -11.34 7.58 -13.57
N GLY A 100 -11.31 7.99 -14.84
CA GLY A 100 -10.15 8.60 -15.46
C GLY A 100 -9.33 7.60 -16.30
N ASN A 101 -8.57 8.15 -17.23
CA ASN A 101 -7.52 7.40 -17.92
C ASN A 101 -6.26 7.29 -17.05
N ASP A 102 -5.25 6.57 -17.51
CA ASP A 102 -4.01 6.32 -16.76
C ASP A 102 -3.34 7.60 -16.26
N ILE A 103 -3.26 8.63 -17.11
CA ILE A 103 -2.61 9.90 -16.76
C ILE A 103 -3.38 10.60 -15.64
N GLN A 104 -4.70 10.62 -15.73
CA GLN A 104 -5.56 11.23 -14.71
C GLN A 104 -5.48 10.44 -13.38
N GLN A 105 -5.47 9.11 -13.44
CA GLN A 105 -5.34 8.27 -12.25
C GLN A 105 -3.97 8.45 -11.58
N ILE A 106 -2.89 8.53 -12.38
CA ILE A 106 -1.55 8.84 -11.86
C ILE A 106 -1.54 10.21 -11.18
N GLU A 107 -2.19 11.21 -11.78
CA GLU A 107 -2.27 12.54 -11.19
C GLU A 107 -3.06 12.55 -9.87
N TYR A 108 -4.18 11.82 -9.78
CA TYR A 108 -4.91 11.67 -8.51
C TYR A 108 -4.02 11.05 -7.43
N VAL A 109 -3.22 10.04 -7.79
CA VAL A 109 -2.26 9.44 -6.86
C VAL A 109 -1.17 10.44 -6.45
N ASN A 110 -0.64 11.23 -7.39
CA ASN A 110 0.36 12.26 -7.09
C ASN A 110 -0.17 13.30 -6.08
N GLN A 111 -1.45 13.70 -6.19
CA GLN A 111 -2.10 14.65 -5.28
C GLN A 111 -2.21 14.14 -3.84
N THR A 112 -2.08 12.83 -3.60
CA THR A 112 -2.06 12.27 -2.24
C THR A 112 -0.72 12.45 -1.51
N ASN A 113 0.29 13.03 -2.16
CA ASN A 113 1.63 13.23 -1.59
C ASN A 113 2.24 11.93 -1.02
N ASN A 114 2.13 10.83 -1.76
CA ASN A 114 2.60 9.49 -1.38
C ASN A 114 1.97 8.94 -0.09
N ALA A 115 0.75 9.34 0.24
CA ALA A 115 0.05 8.81 1.40
C ALA A 115 -0.52 7.41 1.17
N LEU A 116 -0.66 6.96 -0.09
CA LEU A 116 -1.25 5.67 -0.40
C LEU A 116 -0.22 4.53 -0.31
N ASP A 117 -0.61 3.44 0.34
CA ASP A 117 0.11 2.16 0.29
C ASP A 117 -0.39 1.30 -0.88
N THR A 118 -1.65 1.45 -1.23
CA THR A 118 -2.33 0.64 -2.25
C THR A 118 -3.33 1.48 -3.04
N VAL A 119 -3.41 1.22 -4.34
CA VAL A 119 -4.50 1.68 -5.20
C VAL A 119 -5.37 0.51 -5.62
N SER A 120 -6.68 0.75 -5.65
CA SER A 120 -7.68 -0.24 -6.05
C SER A 120 -8.42 0.24 -7.31
N PRO A 121 -7.88 -0.03 -8.51
CA PRO A 121 -8.51 0.36 -9.77
C PRO A 121 -9.69 -0.55 -10.14
N SER A 122 -10.62 -0.03 -10.95
CA SER A 122 -11.81 -0.73 -11.45
C SER A 122 -11.46 -1.67 -12.60
N TYR A 123 -10.72 -2.75 -12.32
CA TYR A 123 -10.32 -3.70 -13.37
C TYR A 123 -11.24 -4.92 -13.47
N PHE A 124 -11.84 -5.35 -12.35
CA PHE A 124 -12.66 -6.56 -12.29
C PHE A 124 -14.13 -6.23 -12.05
N ASN A 125 -14.96 -6.54 -13.02
CA ASN A 125 -16.41 -6.42 -12.90
C ASN A 125 -17.06 -7.79 -12.98
N ILE A 126 -18.27 -7.91 -12.43
CA ILE A 126 -19.12 -9.08 -12.52
C ILE A 126 -20.24 -8.79 -13.51
N ARG A 127 -20.42 -9.68 -14.51
CA ARG A 127 -21.56 -9.64 -15.42
C ARG A 127 -22.81 -10.19 -14.73
N GLU A 128 -23.96 -9.94 -15.33
CA GLU A 128 -25.23 -10.39 -14.79
C GLU A 128 -25.33 -11.93 -14.67
N ASP A 129 -24.62 -12.66 -15.53
CA ASP A 129 -24.50 -14.12 -15.46
C ASP A 129 -23.49 -14.62 -14.41
N GLY A 130 -22.88 -13.73 -13.64
CA GLY A 130 -21.89 -14.02 -12.61
C GLY A 130 -20.47 -14.22 -13.13
N SER A 131 -20.23 -14.12 -14.45
CA SER A 131 -18.88 -14.24 -15.03
C SER A 131 -18.03 -13.01 -14.80
N LEU A 132 -16.70 -13.19 -14.76
CA LEU A 132 -15.75 -12.09 -14.69
C LEU A 132 -15.74 -11.30 -15.99
N LYS A 133 -15.82 -9.99 -15.88
CA LYS A 133 -15.53 -9.04 -16.94
C LYS A 133 -14.26 -8.27 -16.60
N LEU A 134 -13.22 -8.50 -17.38
CA LEU A 134 -12.03 -7.67 -17.33
C LEU A 134 -12.30 -6.32 -17.99
N ASN A 135 -12.04 -5.23 -17.29
CA ASN A 135 -11.97 -3.90 -17.90
C ASN A 135 -10.57 -3.68 -18.47
N TYR A 136 -10.34 -2.50 -19.05
CA TYR A 136 -9.01 -2.16 -19.54
C TYR A 136 -7.99 -2.15 -18.38
N LEU A 137 -7.03 -3.06 -18.46
CA LEU A 137 -5.86 -3.08 -17.60
C LEU A 137 -4.70 -2.33 -18.27
N SER A 138 -4.09 -1.44 -17.53
CA SER A 138 -2.96 -0.67 -18.01
C SER A 138 -1.65 -1.14 -17.39
N SER A 139 -0.83 -1.84 -18.15
CA SER A 139 0.52 -2.21 -17.72
C SER A 139 1.38 -0.97 -17.43
N TYR A 140 1.13 0.15 -18.12
CA TYR A 140 1.80 1.41 -17.85
C TYR A 140 1.43 1.96 -16.47
N PHE A 141 0.14 1.96 -16.12
CA PHE A 141 -0.34 2.39 -14.81
C PHE A 141 0.21 1.49 -13.71
N ILE A 142 0.12 0.15 -13.86
CA ILE A 142 0.62 -0.82 -12.90
C ILE A 142 2.11 -0.59 -12.61
N LYS A 143 2.92 -0.52 -13.68
CA LYS A 143 4.35 -0.21 -13.55
C LYS A 143 4.59 1.13 -12.85
N SER A 144 3.82 2.15 -13.19
CA SER A 144 3.94 3.48 -12.59
C SER A 144 3.67 3.48 -11.09
N MET A 145 2.74 2.65 -10.60
CA MET A 145 2.47 2.47 -9.18
C MET A 145 3.59 1.67 -8.50
N HIS A 146 4.04 0.58 -9.09
CA HIS A 146 5.14 -0.23 -8.56
C HIS A 146 6.45 0.57 -8.45
N ASP A 147 6.77 1.43 -9.43
CA ASP A 147 7.93 2.33 -9.38
C ASP A 147 7.87 3.31 -8.20
N ARG A 148 6.69 3.56 -7.64
CA ARG A 148 6.45 4.38 -6.43
C ARG A 148 6.34 3.57 -5.13
N GLY A 149 6.45 2.24 -5.22
CA GLY A 149 6.24 1.33 -4.09
C GLY A 149 4.77 1.21 -3.67
N ILE A 150 3.82 1.59 -4.54
CA ILE A 150 2.38 1.51 -4.30
C ILE A 150 1.87 0.20 -4.92
N LYS A 151 1.14 -0.58 -4.13
CA LYS A 151 0.52 -1.82 -4.60
C LYS A 151 -0.67 -1.53 -5.50
N VAL A 152 -0.93 -2.44 -6.45
CA VAL A 152 -2.11 -2.42 -7.31
C VAL A 152 -3.00 -3.63 -6.98
N VAL A 153 -4.08 -3.37 -6.24
CA VAL A 153 -5.04 -4.37 -5.76
C VAL A 153 -6.42 -4.00 -6.31
N PRO A 154 -6.75 -4.38 -7.55
CA PRO A 154 -8.02 -4.00 -8.17
C PRO A 154 -9.21 -4.51 -7.37
N PHE A 155 -10.33 -3.76 -7.41
CA PHE A 155 -11.56 -4.23 -6.83
C PHE A 155 -12.39 -5.05 -7.83
N LEU A 156 -13.06 -6.08 -7.29
CA LEU A 156 -14.05 -6.88 -7.96
C LEU A 156 -15.43 -6.41 -7.54
N SER A 157 -16.22 -5.84 -8.45
CA SER A 157 -17.53 -5.31 -8.10
C SER A 157 -18.67 -5.88 -8.95
N ASN A 158 -19.81 -6.11 -8.31
CA ASN A 158 -21.08 -6.35 -8.96
C ASN A 158 -21.92 -5.07 -9.15
N HIS A 159 -21.35 -3.90 -8.85
CA HIS A 159 -22.00 -2.58 -8.97
C HIS A 159 -23.41 -2.54 -8.38
N TRP A 160 -23.58 -3.08 -7.16
CA TRP A 160 -24.87 -3.16 -6.46
C TRP A 160 -25.90 -4.08 -7.13
N ASN A 161 -25.58 -4.75 -8.24
CA ASN A 161 -26.48 -5.67 -8.92
C ASN A 161 -26.57 -6.99 -8.15
N ARG A 162 -27.69 -7.21 -7.45
CA ARG A 162 -27.90 -8.39 -6.64
C ARG A 162 -27.84 -9.69 -7.45
N THR A 163 -28.47 -9.72 -8.63
CA THR A 163 -28.47 -10.91 -9.49
C THR A 163 -27.05 -11.28 -9.92
N ALA A 164 -26.27 -10.30 -10.35
CA ALA A 164 -24.85 -10.51 -10.69
C ALA A 164 -24.05 -11.05 -9.50
N GLY A 165 -24.24 -10.48 -8.31
CA GLY A 165 -23.56 -10.93 -7.09
C GLY A 165 -23.94 -12.37 -6.70
N ILE A 166 -25.23 -12.71 -6.73
CA ILE A 166 -25.71 -14.08 -6.43
C ILE A 166 -25.14 -15.08 -7.46
N ASN A 167 -25.21 -14.76 -8.76
CA ASN A 167 -24.73 -15.64 -9.82
C ASN A 167 -23.21 -15.83 -9.73
N ALA A 168 -22.45 -14.77 -9.39
CA ALA A 168 -21.00 -14.87 -9.15
C ALA A 168 -20.68 -15.82 -7.99
N LEU A 169 -21.42 -15.73 -6.89
CA LEU A 169 -21.25 -16.58 -5.72
C LEU A 169 -21.69 -18.03 -5.93
N GLN A 170 -22.44 -18.33 -7.01
CA GLN A 170 -22.72 -19.70 -7.46
C GLN A 170 -21.58 -20.29 -8.31
N ASN A 171 -20.68 -19.45 -8.84
CA ASN A 171 -19.57 -19.83 -9.72
C ASN A 171 -18.19 -19.55 -9.10
N VAL A 172 -18.08 -19.67 -7.77
CA VAL A 172 -16.90 -19.25 -7.00
C VAL A 172 -15.59 -19.93 -7.43
N GLU A 173 -15.64 -21.18 -7.85
CA GLU A 173 -14.47 -21.93 -8.31
C GLU A 173 -13.86 -21.32 -9.59
N SER A 174 -14.71 -21.11 -10.60
CA SER A 174 -14.29 -20.51 -11.87
C SER A 174 -13.87 -19.04 -11.69
N LEU A 175 -14.62 -18.29 -10.89
CA LEU A 175 -14.34 -16.86 -10.66
C LEU A 175 -13.02 -16.67 -9.92
N SER A 176 -12.76 -17.45 -8.88
CA SER A 176 -11.50 -17.38 -8.11
C SER A 176 -10.29 -17.78 -8.94
N MET A 177 -10.43 -18.75 -9.84
CA MET A 177 -9.36 -19.16 -10.75
C MET A 177 -9.03 -18.06 -11.75
N GLN A 178 -10.04 -17.49 -12.42
CA GLN A 178 -9.82 -16.40 -13.37
C GLN A 178 -9.16 -15.17 -12.73
N ILE A 179 -9.56 -14.82 -11.50
CA ILE A 179 -8.93 -13.71 -10.77
C ILE A 179 -7.48 -14.02 -10.44
N ALA A 180 -7.17 -15.24 -9.99
CA ALA A 180 -5.81 -15.64 -9.69
C ALA A 180 -4.91 -15.62 -10.94
N ASP A 181 -5.42 -16.10 -12.09
CA ASP A 181 -4.72 -16.05 -13.36
C ASP A 181 -4.38 -14.61 -13.78
N TYR A 182 -5.33 -13.67 -13.67
CA TYR A 182 -5.09 -12.27 -13.98
C TYR A 182 -4.14 -11.58 -12.99
N ILE A 183 -4.18 -11.95 -11.70
CA ILE A 183 -3.22 -11.44 -10.72
C ILE A 183 -1.79 -11.82 -11.10
N GLU A 184 -1.59 -13.03 -11.58
CA GLU A 184 -0.28 -13.52 -12.03
C GLU A 184 0.11 -12.90 -13.38
N GLU A 185 -0.76 -12.96 -14.38
CA GLU A 185 -0.52 -12.46 -15.75
C GLU A 185 -0.11 -11.00 -15.78
N TYR A 186 -0.79 -10.15 -15.00
CA TYR A 186 -0.55 -8.69 -14.96
C TYR A 186 0.33 -8.24 -13.80
N ASN A 187 0.89 -9.17 -13.05
CA ASN A 187 1.69 -8.87 -11.85
C ASN A 187 0.97 -7.92 -10.88
N LEU A 188 -0.32 -8.16 -10.64
CA LEU A 188 -1.10 -7.41 -9.65
C LEU A 188 -0.71 -7.83 -8.23
N ASP A 189 -0.99 -6.98 -7.25
CA ASP A 189 -0.62 -7.25 -5.85
C ASP A 189 -1.73 -7.91 -5.04
N GLY A 190 -2.85 -8.24 -5.68
CA GLY A 190 -3.98 -8.91 -5.04
C GLY A 190 -5.33 -8.54 -5.63
N VAL A 191 -6.38 -8.72 -4.83
CA VAL A 191 -7.75 -8.33 -5.17
C VAL A 191 -8.49 -7.82 -3.93
N ASN A 192 -9.30 -6.77 -4.11
CA ASN A 192 -10.27 -6.30 -3.14
C ASN A 192 -11.67 -6.79 -3.58
N VAL A 193 -12.32 -7.62 -2.77
CA VAL A 193 -13.65 -8.15 -3.07
C VAL A 193 -14.70 -7.15 -2.60
N ASP A 194 -15.44 -6.59 -3.54
CA ASP A 194 -16.48 -5.57 -3.34
C ASP A 194 -17.83 -6.07 -3.93
N ILE A 195 -18.27 -7.25 -3.47
CA ILE A 195 -19.58 -7.81 -3.85
C ILE A 195 -20.61 -7.37 -2.80
N GLU A 196 -21.50 -6.50 -3.23
CA GLU A 196 -22.47 -5.83 -2.39
C GLU A 196 -23.90 -6.25 -2.69
N ASN A 197 -24.86 -5.85 -1.82
CA ASN A 197 -26.30 -6.07 -2.00
C ASN A 197 -26.71 -7.55 -2.15
N VAL A 198 -25.90 -8.48 -1.66
CA VAL A 198 -26.27 -9.90 -1.48
C VAL A 198 -26.90 -10.12 -0.12
N THR A 199 -27.59 -11.24 0.09
CA THR A 199 -28.30 -11.52 1.34
C THR A 199 -27.52 -12.50 2.23
N HIS A 200 -27.99 -12.71 3.44
CA HIS A 200 -27.43 -13.69 4.37
C HIS A 200 -27.41 -15.14 3.82
N GLU A 201 -28.27 -15.43 2.84
CA GLU A 201 -28.34 -16.74 2.17
C GLU A 201 -27.04 -17.04 1.37
N GLN A 202 -26.32 -16.01 0.95
CA GLN A 202 -25.07 -16.14 0.22
C GLN A 202 -23.82 -16.14 1.13
N ARG A 203 -23.99 -16.12 2.46
CA ARG A 203 -22.88 -16.04 3.42
C ARG A 203 -21.86 -17.16 3.23
N ASP A 204 -22.32 -18.38 3.09
CA ASP A 204 -21.44 -19.55 3.02
C ASP A 204 -20.69 -19.59 1.68
N GLN A 205 -21.35 -19.25 0.57
CA GLN A 205 -20.74 -19.10 -0.75
C GLN A 205 -19.73 -17.95 -0.77
N TYR A 206 -20.04 -16.84 -0.12
CA TYR A 206 -19.09 -15.71 0.00
C TYR A 206 -17.84 -16.12 0.78
N THR A 207 -18.02 -16.84 1.88
CA THR A 207 -16.91 -17.37 2.68
C THR A 207 -16.07 -18.34 1.87
N GLU A 208 -16.70 -19.22 1.12
CA GLU A 208 -16.02 -20.18 0.24
C GLU A 208 -15.27 -19.46 -0.89
N PHE A 209 -15.84 -18.41 -1.46
CA PHE A 209 -15.15 -17.60 -2.48
C PHE A 209 -13.84 -16.99 -1.95
N VAL A 210 -13.87 -16.37 -0.77
CA VAL A 210 -12.66 -15.79 -0.17
C VAL A 210 -11.65 -16.88 0.20
N ARG A 211 -12.09 -18.04 0.66
CA ARG A 211 -11.24 -19.21 0.94
C ARG A 211 -10.52 -19.68 -0.34
N LEU A 212 -11.26 -19.82 -1.44
CA LEU A 212 -10.70 -20.24 -2.73
C LEU A 212 -9.74 -19.21 -3.32
N LEU A 213 -10.05 -17.91 -3.19
CA LEU A 213 -9.09 -16.86 -3.55
C LEU A 213 -7.79 -17.01 -2.75
N ARG A 214 -7.88 -17.24 -1.43
CA ARG A 214 -6.67 -17.40 -0.61
C ARG A 214 -5.86 -18.64 -0.96
N GLU A 215 -6.53 -19.69 -1.40
CA GLU A 215 -5.88 -20.92 -1.84
C GLU A 215 -5.15 -20.77 -3.18
N LYS A 216 -5.78 -20.06 -4.15
CA LYS A 216 -5.25 -19.94 -5.52
C LYS A 216 -4.27 -18.76 -5.66
N VAL A 217 -4.46 -17.69 -4.91
CA VAL A 217 -3.61 -16.49 -4.97
C VAL A 217 -2.41 -16.65 -4.02
N PRO A 218 -1.16 -16.38 -4.45
CA PRO A 218 0.03 -16.53 -3.62
C PRO A 218 -0.09 -15.79 -2.27
N ALA A 219 0.45 -16.38 -1.20
CA ALA A 219 0.29 -15.89 0.18
C ALA A 219 0.78 -14.46 0.42
N HIS A 220 1.73 -13.98 -0.38
CA HIS A 220 2.27 -12.63 -0.27
C HIS A 220 1.40 -11.56 -0.99
N LYS A 221 0.44 -11.98 -1.81
CA LYS A 221 -0.52 -11.10 -2.48
C LYS A 221 -1.70 -10.81 -1.54
N GLU A 222 -2.26 -9.62 -1.68
CA GLU A 222 -3.33 -9.15 -0.81
C GLU A 222 -4.70 -9.70 -1.24
N ILE A 223 -5.51 -10.10 -0.27
CA ILE A 223 -6.94 -10.32 -0.44
C ILE A 223 -7.63 -9.53 0.66
N SER A 224 -8.46 -8.58 0.27
CA SER A 224 -9.28 -7.78 1.17
C SER A 224 -10.74 -7.83 0.74
N VAL A 225 -11.64 -7.51 1.67
CA VAL A 225 -13.09 -7.53 1.44
C VAL A 225 -13.67 -6.21 1.92
N ALA A 226 -14.40 -5.53 1.05
CA ALA A 226 -15.21 -4.38 1.42
C ALA A 226 -16.51 -4.89 2.09
N VAL A 227 -16.73 -4.48 3.34
CA VAL A 227 -17.93 -4.83 4.08
C VAL A 227 -18.58 -3.58 4.65
N ALA A 228 -19.92 -3.54 4.63
CA ALA A 228 -20.64 -2.44 5.23
C ALA A 228 -20.45 -2.45 6.75
N ALA A 229 -20.07 -1.30 7.31
CA ALA A 229 -20.10 -1.11 8.75
C ALA A 229 -21.56 -1.02 9.21
N ASN A 230 -22.05 -2.11 9.80
CA ASN A 230 -23.44 -2.20 10.26
C ASN A 230 -23.52 -2.36 11.79
N PRO A 231 -23.43 -1.25 12.57
CA PRO A 231 -23.42 -1.32 14.03
C PRO A 231 -24.76 -1.75 14.64
N ASN A 232 -25.84 -1.75 13.87
CA ASN A 232 -27.19 -1.98 14.37
C ASN A 232 -27.80 -3.34 13.94
N ASN A 233 -27.01 -4.27 13.40
CA ASN A 233 -27.49 -5.56 12.90
C ASN A 233 -28.69 -5.46 11.92
N TRP A 234 -28.69 -4.46 11.07
CA TRP A 234 -29.68 -4.36 10.00
C TRP A 234 -29.42 -5.50 9.00
N GLN A 235 -30.36 -6.40 8.92
CA GLN A 235 -30.38 -7.50 7.94
C GLN A 235 -31.06 -7.06 6.66
#